data_b35cec5772cc05b52f2d079b24f43e84
#
_entry.id   b35cec5772cc05b52f2d079b24f43e84
#
_cell.length_a   1.000
_cell.length_b   1.000
_cell.length_c   1.000
_cell.angle_alpha   90.00
_cell.angle_beta   90.00
_cell.angle_gamma   90.00
#
_symmetry.space_group_name_H-M   'P 1'
#
loop_
_entity.id
_entity.type
_entity.pdbx_description
1 polymer ?
#
loop_
_entity_poly.entity_id
_entity_poly.type
_entity_poly.pdbx_seq_one_letter_code
_entity_poly.pdbx_strand_id
1 'polypeptide(L)'
;MLFRSKNLAITPPSWRFDLVHYSDFAEEVARQIGYEEIPLRLPIGKIGAGLSPLQKRKRMVSSYLANLGFAEVYNYPFTNQSYIESLGFTGDRAKTFKIANPMSEEFPVLRTHLLPGLFQTALRNIGRGQKDVAIFEIGSLFRSLNPLTKQELFPTGKRPSKIGRAHV
;
A
#
# COMPACT_ATOMS: atom_id res chain seq x y z
N MET A 1 16.02 8.80 49.32
CA MET A 1 17.30 9.26 48.73
C MET A 1 17.02 9.53 47.25
N LEU A 2 16.88 10.80 46.85
CA LEU A 2 16.58 11.19 45.49
C LEU A 2 17.86 11.24 44.65
N PHE A 3 18.10 10.24 43.84
CA PHE A 3 19.18 10.29 42.85
C PHE A 3 18.75 11.23 41.71
N ARG A 4 19.26 12.46 41.73
CA ARG A 4 19.20 13.40 40.61
C ARG A 4 20.47 13.23 39.75
N SER A 5 20.63 12.08 39.13
CA SER A 5 21.59 11.94 38.05
C SER A 5 20.93 12.32 36.73
N LYS A 6 21.54 13.23 35.95
CA LYS A 6 21.08 13.58 34.61
C LYS A 6 21.38 12.50 33.59
N ASN A 7 22.33 11.61 33.87
CA ASN A 7 22.79 10.55 33.00
C ASN A 7 22.92 9.26 33.80
N LEU A 8 22.36 8.15 33.29
CA LEU A 8 22.56 6.80 33.79
C LEU A 8 23.47 6.07 32.82
N ALA A 9 24.58 5.52 33.30
CA ALA A 9 25.39 4.58 32.54
C ALA A 9 24.92 3.16 32.90
N ILE A 10 24.41 2.44 31.93
CA ILE A 10 23.92 1.08 32.10
C ILE A 10 24.79 0.15 31.26
N THR A 11 25.30 -0.91 31.86
CA THR A 11 26.05 -1.97 31.18
C THR A 11 25.19 -3.23 31.21
N PRO A 12 24.63 -3.66 30.07
CA PRO A 12 23.85 -4.89 30.03
C PRO A 12 24.76 -6.09 30.22
N PRO A 13 24.24 -7.21 30.77
CA PRO A 13 24.97 -8.48 30.81
C PRO A 13 25.28 -8.97 29.39
N SER A 14 26.38 -9.69 29.22
CA SER A 14 26.84 -10.15 27.90
C SER A 14 25.87 -11.10 27.16
N TRP A 15 24.94 -11.72 27.88
CA TRP A 15 23.88 -12.57 27.29
C TRP A 15 22.63 -11.82 26.87
N ARG A 16 22.48 -10.51 27.20
CA ARG A 16 21.38 -9.64 26.83
C ARG A 16 21.82 -8.70 25.70
N PHE A 17 22.09 -9.28 24.53
CA PHE A 17 22.48 -8.54 23.32
C PHE A 17 21.32 -7.78 22.67
N ASP A 18 20.11 -7.97 23.16
CA ASP A 18 18.88 -7.27 22.80
C ASP A 18 18.79 -5.86 23.40
N LEU A 19 19.49 -5.60 24.52
CA LEU A 19 19.45 -4.29 25.23
C LEU A 19 20.47 -3.31 24.64
N VAL A 20 20.07 -2.62 23.57
CA VAL A 20 20.93 -1.69 22.82
C VAL A 20 20.53 -0.23 23.00
N HIS A 21 19.23 0.03 23.04
CA HIS A 21 18.68 1.38 23.10
C HIS A 21 18.11 1.71 24.48
N TYR A 22 18.00 3.01 24.78
CA TYR A 22 17.39 3.46 26.05
C TYR A 22 15.96 2.97 26.26
N SER A 23 15.22 2.76 25.15
CA SER A 23 13.85 2.21 25.17
C SER A 23 13.80 0.78 25.70
N ASP A 24 14.81 -0.02 25.40
CA ASP A 24 14.88 -1.44 25.81
C ASP A 24 15.06 -1.51 27.35
N PHE A 25 15.91 -0.62 27.89
CA PHE A 25 16.06 -0.50 29.35
C PHE A 25 14.81 0.08 30.02
N ALA A 26 14.13 1.01 29.38
CA ALA A 26 12.87 1.55 29.90
C ALA A 26 11.77 0.45 29.96
N GLU A 27 11.73 -0.43 28.99
CA GLU A 27 10.84 -1.59 28.98
C GLU A 27 11.15 -2.55 30.12
N GLU A 28 12.42 -2.89 30.35
CA GLU A 28 12.82 -3.73 31.49
C GLU A 28 12.42 -3.14 32.84
N VAL A 29 12.58 -1.83 33.01
CA VAL A 29 12.14 -1.14 34.23
C VAL A 29 10.61 -1.18 34.34
N ALA A 30 9.89 -0.90 33.27
CA ALA A 30 8.44 -0.93 33.25
C ALA A 30 7.90 -2.33 33.59
N ARG A 31 8.52 -3.38 33.08
CA ARG A 31 8.20 -4.77 33.39
C ARG A 31 8.40 -5.13 34.87
N GLN A 32 9.42 -4.53 35.53
CA GLN A 32 9.66 -4.78 36.95
C GLN A 32 8.72 -4.00 37.87
N ILE A 33 8.35 -2.79 37.48
CA ILE A 33 7.44 -1.94 38.25
C ILE A 33 5.97 -2.41 38.06
N GLY A 34 5.64 -2.90 36.87
CA GLY A 34 4.29 -3.24 36.43
C GLY A 34 3.81 -2.25 35.37
N TYR A 35 3.28 -2.76 34.25
CA TYR A 35 2.76 -1.91 33.17
C TYR A 35 1.54 -1.09 33.60
N GLU A 36 0.80 -1.56 34.57
CA GLU A 36 -0.38 -0.90 35.17
C GLU A 36 -0.03 0.41 35.89
N GLU A 37 1.21 0.56 36.33
CA GLU A 37 1.70 1.79 36.96
C GLU A 37 2.04 2.88 35.94
N ILE A 38 2.10 2.54 34.66
CA ILE A 38 2.35 3.52 33.61
C ILE A 38 1.09 4.35 33.36
N PRO A 39 1.15 5.68 33.59
CA PRO A 39 -0.02 6.52 33.43
C PRO A 39 -0.48 6.57 31.98
N LEU A 40 -1.76 6.26 31.76
CA LEU A 40 -2.39 6.38 30.44
C LEU A 40 -2.45 7.86 30.05
N ARG A 41 -1.80 8.19 28.96
CA ARG A 41 -1.86 9.52 28.34
C ARG A 41 -2.43 9.40 26.93
N LEU A 42 -3.53 10.12 26.71
CA LEU A 42 -4.00 10.29 25.32
C LEU A 42 -2.99 11.12 24.55
N PRO A 43 -2.55 10.66 23.36
CA PRO A 43 -1.64 11.44 22.55
C PRO A 43 -2.31 12.74 22.14
N ILE A 44 -1.70 13.86 22.50
CA ILE A 44 -2.14 15.18 22.08
C ILE A 44 -1.49 15.46 20.74
N GLY A 45 -2.26 15.33 19.66
CA GLY A 45 -1.85 15.67 18.30
C GLY A 45 -2.59 16.91 17.81
N LYS A 46 -1.97 17.69 16.94
CA LYS A 46 -2.69 18.71 16.18
C LYS A 46 -3.72 18.00 15.28
N ILE A 47 -4.94 18.51 15.27
CA ILE A 47 -5.95 18.04 14.32
C ILE A 47 -5.38 18.27 12.92
N GLY A 48 -5.23 17.19 12.16
CA GLY A 48 -4.70 17.27 10.79
C GLY A 48 -5.64 18.02 9.86
N ALA A 49 -5.15 18.39 8.69
CA ALA A 49 -5.92 19.10 7.65
C ALA A 49 -7.14 18.31 7.11
N GLY A 50 -7.37 17.10 7.64
CA GLY A 50 -8.43 16.20 7.18
C GLY A 50 -8.08 15.53 5.85
N LEU A 51 -9.11 15.13 5.12
CA LEU A 51 -8.95 14.45 3.84
C LEU A 51 -8.58 15.42 2.72
N SER A 52 -7.63 15.04 1.88
CA SER A 52 -7.33 15.77 0.65
C SER A 52 -8.55 15.80 -0.30
N PRO A 53 -8.61 16.75 -1.25
CA PRO A 53 -9.68 16.81 -2.24
C PRO A 53 -9.84 15.50 -3.04
N LEU A 54 -8.73 14.83 -3.35
CA LEU A 54 -8.74 13.56 -4.05
C LEU A 54 -9.35 12.45 -3.18
N GLN A 55 -8.98 12.37 -1.90
CA GLN A 55 -9.56 11.40 -0.98
C GLN A 55 -11.06 11.61 -0.76
N LYS A 56 -11.51 12.87 -0.66
CA LYS A 56 -12.92 13.22 -0.58
C LYS A 56 -13.68 12.73 -1.81
N ARG A 57 -13.16 13.01 -3.02
CA ARG A 57 -13.76 12.55 -4.29
C ARG A 57 -13.83 11.02 -4.37
N LYS A 58 -12.75 10.32 -4.05
CA LYS A 58 -12.75 8.85 -4.04
C LYS A 58 -13.84 8.29 -3.14
N ARG A 59 -13.95 8.80 -1.91
CA ARG A 59 -15.01 8.37 -0.99
C ARG A 59 -16.40 8.67 -1.49
N MET A 60 -16.61 9.86 -2.08
CA MET A 60 -17.90 10.24 -2.64
C MET A 60 -18.31 9.32 -3.79
N VAL A 61 -17.40 9.03 -4.72
CA VAL A 61 -17.65 8.12 -5.85
C VAL A 61 -17.93 6.70 -5.37
N SER A 62 -17.12 6.19 -4.41
CA SER A 62 -17.32 4.85 -3.85
C SER A 62 -18.71 4.74 -3.17
N SER A 63 -19.06 5.70 -2.31
CA SER A 63 -20.38 5.72 -1.66
C SER A 63 -21.54 5.83 -2.66
N TYR A 64 -21.38 6.64 -3.70
CA TYR A 64 -22.39 6.81 -4.73
C TYR A 64 -22.65 5.51 -5.51
N LEU A 65 -21.58 4.85 -5.96
CA LEU A 65 -21.70 3.58 -6.69
C LEU A 65 -22.25 2.45 -5.81
N ALA A 66 -21.80 2.39 -4.54
CA ALA A 66 -22.33 1.42 -3.58
C ALA A 66 -23.84 1.62 -3.35
N ASN A 67 -24.32 2.87 -3.23
CA ASN A 67 -25.75 3.18 -3.10
C ASN A 67 -26.57 2.82 -4.34
N LEU A 68 -25.93 2.75 -5.52
CA LEU A 68 -26.55 2.25 -6.76
C LEU A 68 -26.54 0.72 -6.86
N GLY A 69 -26.04 0.01 -5.84
CA GLY A 69 -26.01 -1.46 -5.82
C GLY A 69 -24.76 -2.09 -6.43
N PHE A 70 -23.74 -1.30 -6.76
CA PHE A 70 -22.47 -1.86 -7.23
C PHE A 70 -21.61 -2.33 -6.04
N ALA A 71 -20.94 -3.47 -6.19
CA ALA A 71 -19.95 -3.96 -5.22
C ALA A 71 -18.55 -3.44 -5.55
N GLU A 72 -17.89 -2.86 -4.56
CA GLU A 72 -16.47 -2.45 -4.71
C GLU A 72 -15.58 -3.69 -4.68
N VAL A 73 -14.66 -3.77 -5.64
CA VAL A 73 -13.68 -4.85 -5.72
C VAL A 73 -12.27 -4.29 -5.72
N TYR A 74 -11.35 -5.05 -5.16
CA TYR A 74 -9.92 -4.75 -5.13
C TYR A 74 -9.16 -5.82 -5.88
N ASN A 75 -8.66 -5.47 -7.07
CA ASN A 75 -7.79 -6.34 -7.85
C ASN A 75 -6.33 -5.97 -7.64
N TYR A 76 -5.47 -6.98 -7.66
CA TYR A 76 -4.03 -6.74 -7.66
C TYR A 76 -3.61 -5.88 -8.87
N PRO A 77 -2.61 -5.03 -8.72
CA PRO A 77 -2.13 -4.18 -9.81
C PRO A 77 -1.32 -4.95 -10.86
N PHE A 78 -1.19 -6.24 -10.69
CA PHE A 78 -0.43 -7.14 -11.57
C PHE A 78 -1.34 -7.78 -12.60
N THR A 79 -0.85 -7.91 -13.84
CA THR A 79 -1.61 -8.48 -14.94
C THR A 79 -0.69 -9.19 -15.93
N ASN A 80 -1.28 -9.79 -16.95
CA ASN A 80 -0.55 -10.37 -18.07
C ASN A 80 -0.64 -9.44 -19.29
N GLN A 81 0.43 -9.37 -20.07
CA GLN A 81 0.48 -8.59 -21.29
C GLN A 81 -0.59 -9.05 -22.29
N SER A 82 -0.85 -10.35 -22.40
CA SER A 82 -1.87 -10.91 -23.29
C SER A 82 -3.29 -10.40 -22.98
N TYR A 83 -3.61 -10.11 -21.73
CA TYR A 83 -4.93 -9.54 -21.37
C TYR A 83 -5.06 -8.09 -21.84
N ILE A 84 -3.97 -7.34 -21.82
CA ILE A 84 -3.94 -5.95 -22.33
C ILE A 84 -4.13 -5.96 -23.86
N GLU A 85 -3.45 -6.89 -24.55
CA GLU A 85 -3.52 -7.05 -25.99
C GLU A 85 -4.88 -7.55 -26.47
N SER A 86 -5.47 -8.51 -25.78
CA SER A 86 -6.79 -9.06 -26.13
C SER A 86 -7.92 -8.03 -26.05
N LEU A 87 -7.75 -6.97 -25.24
CA LEU A 87 -8.68 -5.86 -25.15
C LEU A 87 -8.46 -4.79 -26.24
N GLY A 88 -7.48 -4.97 -27.12
CA GLY A 88 -7.23 -4.08 -28.25
C GLY A 88 -6.68 -2.71 -27.86
N PHE A 89 -6.06 -2.58 -26.66
CA PHE A 89 -5.46 -1.31 -26.26
C PHE A 89 -4.24 -0.97 -27.12
N THR A 90 -4.11 0.28 -27.49
CA THR A 90 -3.02 0.83 -28.31
C THR A 90 -2.32 2.00 -27.59
N GLY A 91 -1.17 2.42 -28.10
CA GLY A 91 -0.40 3.55 -27.57
C GLY A 91 0.06 3.30 -26.14
N ASP A 92 -0.06 4.29 -25.27
CA ASP A 92 0.42 4.20 -23.89
C ASP A 92 -0.41 3.26 -22.99
N ARG A 93 -1.59 2.87 -23.43
CA ARG A 93 -2.42 1.86 -22.75
C ARG A 93 -1.92 0.44 -22.98
N ALA A 94 -1.21 0.19 -24.08
CA ALA A 94 -0.60 -1.09 -24.40
C ALA A 94 0.81 -1.26 -23.80
N LYS A 95 1.47 -0.15 -23.42
CA LYS A 95 2.82 -0.17 -22.86
C LYS A 95 2.80 -0.49 -21.39
N THR A 96 3.17 -1.69 -21.01
CA THR A 96 3.22 -2.17 -19.63
C THR A 96 4.62 -2.04 -19.03
N PHE A 97 4.71 -2.01 -17.71
CA PHE A 97 5.96 -2.11 -16.96
C PHE A 97 6.14 -3.55 -16.48
N LYS A 98 7.24 -4.17 -16.90
CA LYS A 98 7.60 -5.50 -16.40
C LYS A 98 8.22 -5.39 -15.01
N ILE A 99 7.79 -6.27 -14.11
CA ILE A 99 8.32 -6.39 -12.75
C ILE A 99 9.58 -7.24 -12.81
N ALA A 100 10.64 -6.82 -12.11
CA ALA A 100 11.93 -7.53 -12.14
C ALA A 100 11.86 -8.92 -11.49
N ASN A 101 11.10 -9.01 -10.39
CA ASN A 101 10.88 -10.22 -9.59
C ASN A 101 9.40 -10.40 -9.32
N PRO A 102 8.60 -10.81 -10.32
CA PRO A 102 7.16 -10.96 -10.13
C PRO A 102 6.86 -12.07 -9.12
N MET A 103 5.80 -11.89 -8.34
CA MET A 103 5.31 -12.91 -7.39
C MET A 103 4.78 -14.16 -8.11
N SER A 104 4.36 -14.02 -9.36
CA SER A 104 3.92 -15.09 -10.25
C SER A 104 4.36 -14.77 -11.68
N GLU A 105 4.80 -15.77 -12.39
CA GLU A 105 5.12 -15.65 -13.82
C GLU A 105 3.89 -15.40 -14.69
N GLU A 106 2.70 -15.71 -14.16
CA GLU A 106 1.42 -15.46 -14.83
C GLU A 106 1.09 -13.97 -14.91
N PHE A 107 1.53 -13.17 -13.92
CA PHE A 107 1.23 -11.74 -13.82
C PHE A 107 2.49 -10.87 -13.71
N PRO A 108 3.33 -10.87 -14.76
CA PRO A 108 4.66 -10.26 -14.70
C PRO A 108 4.67 -8.74 -14.94
N VAL A 109 3.53 -8.12 -15.25
CA VAL A 109 3.47 -6.71 -15.61
C VAL A 109 2.46 -5.92 -14.78
N LEU A 110 2.69 -4.61 -14.66
CA LEU A 110 1.77 -3.70 -14.00
C LEU A 110 0.62 -3.29 -14.95
N ARG A 111 -0.60 -3.21 -14.39
CA ARG A 111 -1.80 -2.86 -15.15
C ARG A 111 -1.78 -1.42 -15.65
N THR A 112 -2.14 -1.22 -16.89
CA THR A 112 -2.34 0.09 -17.51
C THR A 112 -3.80 0.52 -17.53
N HIS A 113 -4.71 -0.39 -17.20
CA HIS A 113 -6.15 -0.18 -17.15
C HIS A 113 -6.80 -1.05 -16.06
N LEU A 114 -7.98 -0.65 -15.57
CA LEU A 114 -8.73 -1.44 -14.56
C LEU A 114 -9.54 -2.59 -15.19
N LEU A 115 -9.94 -2.46 -16.45
CA LEU A 115 -10.83 -3.43 -17.12
C LEU A 115 -10.33 -4.87 -17.10
N PRO A 116 -9.04 -5.19 -17.32
CA PRO A 116 -8.58 -6.58 -17.25
C PRO A 116 -8.91 -7.27 -15.93
N GLY A 117 -8.63 -6.59 -14.81
CA GLY A 117 -8.93 -7.10 -13.48
C GLY A 117 -10.44 -7.21 -13.21
N LEU A 118 -11.24 -6.22 -13.65
CA LEU A 118 -12.67 -6.24 -13.51
C LEU A 118 -13.31 -7.38 -14.31
N PHE A 119 -12.88 -7.61 -15.56
CA PHE A 119 -13.36 -8.73 -16.35
C PHE A 119 -13.02 -10.10 -15.74
N GLN A 120 -11.81 -10.27 -15.24
CA GLN A 120 -11.42 -11.51 -14.55
C GLN A 120 -12.28 -11.75 -13.31
N THR A 121 -12.54 -10.70 -12.54
CA THR A 121 -13.42 -10.80 -11.36
C THR A 121 -14.86 -11.11 -11.76
N ALA A 122 -15.38 -10.47 -12.80
CA ALA A 122 -16.71 -10.76 -13.32
C ALA A 122 -16.83 -12.21 -13.81
N LEU A 123 -15.89 -12.67 -14.63
CA LEU A 123 -15.87 -14.05 -15.14
C LEU A 123 -15.80 -15.08 -14.01
N ARG A 124 -15.02 -14.83 -12.96
CA ARG A 124 -14.93 -15.70 -11.79
C ARG A 124 -16.26 -15.78 -11.04
N ASN A 125 -16.96 -14.67 -10.90
CA ASN A 125 -18.28 -14.65 -10.23
C ASN A 125 -19.35 -15.32 -11.09
N ILE A 126 -19.37 -15.07 -12.40
CA ILE A 126 -20.27 -15.75 -13.34
C ILE A 126 -20.03 -17.27 -13.31
N GLY A 127 -18.78 -17.71 -13.33
CA GLY A 127 -18.41 -19.13 -13.22
C GLY A 127 -18.83 -19.77 -11.89
N ARG A 128 -19.12 -18.98 -10.86
CA ARG A 128 -19.65 -19.42 -9.56
C ARG A 128 -21.19 -19.33 -9.48
N GLY A 129 -21.85 -19.05 -10.60
CA GLY A 129 -23.30 -19.02 -10.68
C GLY A 129 -23.96 -17.66 -10.46
N GLN A 130 -23.18 -16.58 -10.28
CA GLN A 130 -23.73 -15.23 -10.22
C GLN A 130 -24.14 -14.78 -11.62
N LYS A 131 -25.44 -14.56 -11.84
CA LYS A 131 -25.98 -14.16 -13.15
C LYS A 131 -25.78 -12.67 -13.41
N ASP A 132 -25.95 -11.85 -12.39
CA ASP A 132 -25.84 -10.40 -12.46
C ASP A 132 -24.61 -9.93 -11.67
N VAL A 133 -23.66 -9.29 -12.36
CA VAL A 133 -22.42 -8.82 -11.78
C VAL A 133 -22.31 -7.31 -11.99
N ALA A 134 -22.58 -6.55 -10.94
CA ALA A 134 -22.40 -5.10 -10.90
C ALA A 134 -21.23 -4.79 -9.96
N ILE A 135 -20.06 -4.54 -10.52
CA ILE A 135 -18.83 -4.30 -9.77
C ILE A 135 -18.14 -3.03 -10.22
N PHE A 136 -17.40 -2.38 -9.31
CA PHE A 136 -16.53 -1.26 -9.63
C PHE A 136 -15.21 -1.34 -8.86
N GLU A 137 -14.21 -0.64 -9.34
CA GLU A 137 -12.92 -0.51 -8.69
C GLU A 137 -12.41 0.92 -8.80
N ILE A 138 -11.90 1.45 -7.68
CA ILE A 138 -11.14 2.70 -7.63
C ILE A 138 -9.68 2.34 -7.36
N GLY A 139 -8.84 2.39 -8.39
CA GLY A 139 -7.48 1.90 -8.31
C GLY A 139 -6.47 2.75 -9.06
N SER A 140 -5.18 2.47 -8.82
CA SER A 140 -4.07 3.11 -9.51
C SER A 140 -3.76 2.41 -10.83
N LEU A 141 -3.39 3.19 -11.83
CA LEU A 141 -2.92 2.75 -13.13
C LEU A 141 -1.45 3.13 -13.29
N PHE A 142 -0.72 2.29 -13.99
CA PHE A 142 0.71 2.46 -14.22
C PHE A 142 0.96 2.72 -15.71
N ARG A 143 1.04 4.00 -16.06
CA ARG A 143 1.33 4.46 -17.42
C ARG A 143 2.54 5.35 -17.41
N SER A 144 3.43 5.19 -18.38
CA SER A 144 4.52 6.12 -18.61
C SER A 144 4.07 7.17 -19.62
N LEU A 145 4.23 8.41 -19.26
CA LEU A 145 4.16 9.53 -20.20
C LEU A 145 5.49 9.70 -20.96
N ASN A 146 6.58 9.16 -20.38
CA ASN A 146 7.90 9.08 -21.00
C ASN A 146 8.43 7.63 -20.84
N PRO A 147 9.19 7.11 -21.80
CA PRO A 147 9.85 5.82 -21.64
C PRO A 147 10.82 5.91 -20.45
N LEU A 148 10.50 5.18 -19.37
CA LEU A 148 11.42 5.04 -18.25
C LEU A 148 12.64 4.25 -18.74
N THR A 149 13.83 4.74 -18.44
CA THR A 149 15.07 3.99 -18.72
C THR A 149 15.14 2.80 -17.76
N LYS A 150 15.89 1.74 -18.13
CA LYS A 150 16.10 0.57 -17.24
C LYS A 150 16.65 0.98 -15.87
N GLN A 151 17.42 2.06 -15.78
CA GLN A 151 17.97 2.60 -14.53
C GLN A 151 16.93 3.22 -13.61
N GLU A 152 15.82 3.72 -14.13
CA GLU A 152 14.73 4.30 -13.34
C GLU A 152 13.80 3.22 -12.76
N LEU A 153 13.78 2.01 -13.35
CA LEU A 153 13.01 0.86 -12.91
C LEU A 153 13.66 0.11 -11.73
N PHE A 154 14.96 0.29 -11.52
CA PHE A 154 15.74 -0.37 -10.47
C PHE A 154 16.40 0.69 -9.58
N PRO A 155 15.72 1.21 -8.57
CA PRO A 155 16.34 2.15 -7.66
C PRO A 155 17.42 1.45 -6.84
N THR A 156 18.67 1.69 -7.16
CA THR A 156 19.78 1.47 -6.23
C THR A 156 19.63 2.44 -5.08
N GLY A 157 18.84 2.10 -4.07
CA GLY A 157 18.75 2.81 -2.79
C GLY A 157 18.13 4.21 -2.77
N LYS A 158 17.78 4.82 -3.93
CA LYS A 158 17.04 6.09 -3.98
C LYS A 158 15.64 5.86 -4.53
N ARG A 159 14.62 6.25 -3.77
CA ARG A 159 13.22 6.25 -4.28
C ARG A 159 13.18 7.08 -5.56
N PRO A 160 12.60 6.58 -6.65
CA PRO A 160 12.41 7.39 -7.85
C PRO A 160 11.51 8.57 -7.48
N SER A 161 11.98 9.78 -7.73
CA SER A 161 11.25 11.02 -7.42
C SER A 161 9.97 11.20 -8.24
N LYS A 162 9.74 10.35 -9.25
CA LYS A 162 8.56 10.37 -10.11
C LYS A 162 8.19 8.94 -10.52
N ILE A 163 7.48 8.24 -9.66
CA ILE A 163 6.59 7.17 -10.12
C ILE A 163 5.49 7.90 -10.89
N GLY A 164 5.23 7.48 -12.13
CA GLY A 164 4.25 8.13 -12.99
C GLY A 164 2.96 8.43 -12.23
N ARG A 165 2.46 9.66 -12.36
CA ARG A 165 1.23 10.07 -11.68
C ARG A 165 0.13 9.10 -12.08
N ALA A 166 -0.46 8.43 -11.12
CA ALA A 166 -1.71 7.72 -11.32
C ALA A 166 -2.77 8.76 -11.71
N HIS A 167 -3.20 8.74 -12.95
CA HIS A 167 -4.39 9.47 -13.37
C HIS A 167 -5.59 8.58 -13.05
N VAL A 168 -6.43 9.06 -12.16
CA VAL A 168 -7.77 8.53 -11.92
C VAL A 168 -8.70 9.09 -12.96
#